data_5d781228b9a69b3ab11ca8c028e8ed12
#
_entry.id   5d781228b9a69b3ab11ca8c028e8ed12
#
_cell.length_a   1.000
_cell.length_b   1.000
_cell.length_c   1.000
_cell.angle_alpha   90.00
_cell.angle_beta   90.00
_cell.angle_gamma   90.00
#
_symmetry.space_group_name_H-M   'P 1'
#
loop_
_entity.id
_entity.type
_entity.pdbx_description
1 polymer ?
#
loop_
_entity_poly.entity_id
_entity_poly.type
_entity_poly.pdbx_seq_one_letter_code
_entity_poly.pdbx_strand_id
1 'polypeptide(L)'
;MSTRVHATKRYMRPPPQFAHDWFSPLRSTDVVAGKITNFDFMGHKLIAFRDNSGKVVVLDAQCPHFGAHRGVGGTMVDGCVRCPFHGLHFDNHGQCVKGDFVKDAKHLRHVRSAPWTVHEVAASIFIWHGPDRSRPDRPLRFVEPGFFDGWSPPVTNAGRRLAPTNVFFPTENIIDIQHFYAIHQWKVNRIDREPAEDATGAFSAIMHMTWIGGAQSPNPVIRKLGRAYKSDFEFDIAVLGPGIALSLARLGPDQGNLEIMNIILITPVNADDCQIRVVASIKLGNFNGWRARLSRKLLGFGPEDVLSRIFLAIATKDFDGDQMIWQNRQFLSNPKPLPDDGPIISYRRWCERFWPPDYLPDTARDELPEPQLETAAS
;
A
#
# COMPACT_ATOMS: atom_id res chain seq x y z
N MET A 1 -49.73 -15.12 16.00
CA MET A 1 -48.41 -15.42 16.61
C MET A 1 -47.37 -14.96 15.62
N SER A 2 -46.78 -13.80 15.86
CA SER A 2 -45.72 -13.24 14.99
C SER A 2 -44.36 -13.71 15.54
N THR A 3 -43.72 -14.60 14.81
CA THR A 3 -42.34 -15.04 15.08
C THR A 3 -41.42 -13.87 14.77
N ARG A 4 -41.00 -13.13 15.79
CA ARG A 4 -39.87 -12.19 15.70
C ARG A 4 -38.62 -13.01 15.45
N VAL A 5 -38.15 -12.97 14.22
CA VAL A 5 -36.79 -13.39 13.87
C VAL A 5 -35.85 -12.41 14.57
N HIS A 6 -35.24 -12.81 15.68
CA HIS A 6 -34.13 -12.08 16.27
C HIS A 6 -32.96 -12.15 15.28
N ALA A 7 -32.76 -11.08 14.53
CA ALA A 7 -31.51 -10.88 13.80
C ALA A 7 -30.39 -10.82 14.85
N THR A 8 -29.64 -11.89 14.98
CA THR A 8 -28.42 -11.93 15.79
C THR A 8 -27.51 -10.81 15.32
N LYS A 9 -27.26 -9.83 16.17
CA LYS A 9 -26.30 -8.75 15.92
C LYS A 9 -24.94 -9.41 15.71
N ARG A 10 -24.53 -9.51 14.47
CA ARG A 10 -23.22 -10.04 14.10
C ARG A 10 -22.16 -8.99 14.45
N TYR A 11 -21.44 -9.19 15.54
CA TYR A 11 -20.33 -8.34 15.91
C TYR A 11 -19.22 -8.47 14.86
N MET A 12 -18.61 -7.33 14.49
CA MET A 12 -17.46 -7.34 13.59
C MET A 12 -16.21 -7.72 14.39
N ARG A 13 -15.34 -8.49 13.78
CA ARG A 13 -14.07 -8.85 14.39
C ARG A 13 -13.00 -7.84 14.10
N PRO A 14 -12.03 -7.68 15.01
CA PRO A 14 -10.83 -6.94 14.71
C PRO A 14 -10.12 -7.58 13.52
N PRO A 15 -9.51 -6.77 12.64
CA PRO A 15 -8.74 -7.32 11.52
C PRO A 15 -7.52 -8.10 12.02
N PRO A 16 -7.03 -9.07 11.23
CA PRO A 16 -5.82 -9.81 11.56
C PRO A 16 -4.61 -8.87 11.59
N GLN A 17 -3.57 -9.32 12.28
CA GLN A 17 -2.32 -8.60 12.33
C GLN A 17 -1.69 -8.44 10.94
N PHE A 18 -1.74 -9.50 10.13
CA PHE A 18 -1.24 -9.54 8.76
C PHE A 18 -2.30 -10.12 7.83
N ALA A 19 -2.60 -9.40 6.77
CA ALA A 19 -3.50 -9.83 5.72
C ALA A 19 -2.75 -10.57 4.61
N HIS A 20 -3.47 -11.34 3.80
CA HIS A 20 -2.94 -11.98 2.60
C HIS A 20 -3.19 -11.09 1.39
N ASP A 21 -2.15 -10.47 0.87
CA ASP A 21 -2.20 -9.63 -0.34
C ASP A 21 -0.79 -9.19 -0.78
N TRP A 22 -0.73 -8.31 -1.77
CA TRP A 22 0.46 -7.58 -2.20
C TRP A 22 0.71 -6.37 -1.30
N PHE A 23 1.96 -6.22 -0.88
CA PHE A 23 2.41 -5.07 -0.08
C PHE A 23 3.74 -4.55 -0.60
N SER A 24 4.04 -3.28 -0.32
CA SER A 24 5.24 -2.67 -0.88
C SER A 24 6.14 -2.06 0.19
N PRO A 25 7.10 -2.83 0.74
CA PRO A 25 8.00 -2.35 1.79
C PRO A 25 9.14 -1.44 1.27
N LEU A 26 9.53 -1.54 -0.01
CA LEU A 26 10.72 -0.90 -0.55
C LEU A 26 10.43 -0.09 -1.82
N ARG A 27 11.22 0.97 -2.04
CA ARG A 27 11.33 1.63 -3.33
C ARG A 27 12.27 0.85 -4.25
N SER A 28 12.13 0.97 -5.56
CA SER A 28 13.09 0.44 -6.52
C SER A 28 14.52 0.94 -6.26
N THR A 29 14.65 2.20 -5.83
CA THR A 29 15.93 2.84 -5.53
C THR A 29 16.59 2.37 -4.23
N ASP A 30 15.86 1.70 -3.35
CA ASP A 30 16.40 1.16 -2.09
C ASP A 30 17.24 -0.11 -2.32
N VAL A 31 17.01 -0.79 -3.48
CA VAL A 31 17.74 -2.01 -3.83
C VAL A 31 18.78 -1.70 -4.91
N VAL A 32 20.01 -1.43 -4.48
CA VAL A 32 21.13 -1.04 -5.35
C VAL A 32 21.89 -2.28 -5.80
N ALA A 33 22.27 -2.34 -7.08
CA ALA A 33 23.09 -3.43 -7.63
C ALA A 33 24.41 -3.58 -6.84
N GLY A 34 24.78 -4.81 -6.56
CA GLY A 34 26.00 -5.15 -5.80
C GLY A 34 25.88 -4.92 -4.29
N LYS A 35 24.71 -4.53 -3.77
CA LYS A 35 24.45 -4.35 -2.34
C LYS A 35 23.30 -5.23 -1.85
N ILE A 36 23.30 -5.54 -0.57
CA ILE A 36 22.23 -6.24 0.13
C ILE A 36 21.47 -5.20 0.96
N THR A 37 20.17 -5.09 0.74
CA THR A 37 19.25 -4.23 1.51
C THR A 37 18.53 -5.06 2.55
N ASN A 38 18.63 -4.67 3.82
CA ASN A 38 17.93 -5.29 4.94
C ASN A 38 16.62 -4.55 5.21
N PHE A 39 15.56 -5.29 5.49
CA PHE A 39 14.29 -4.69 5.87
C PHE A 39 13.41 -5.67 6.67
N ASP A 40 12.48 -5.12 7.44
CA ASP A 40 11.46 -5.89 8.14
C ASP A 40 10.15 -5.84 7.34
N PHE A 41 9.47 -6.97 7.29
CA PHE A 41 8.20 -7.12 6.56
C PHE A 41 7.32 -8.14 7.29
N MET A 42 6.19 -7.69 7.84
CA MET A 42 5.22 -8.56 8.54
C MET A 42 5.87 -9.48 9.58
N GLY A 43 6.78 -8.93 10.40
CA GLY A 43 7.51 -9.68 11.40
C GLY A 43 8.67 -10.54 10.88
N HIS A 44 8.84 -10.65 9.57
CA HIS A 44 9.99 -11.32 8.96
C HIS A 44 11.17 -10.37 8.77
N LYS A 45 12.38 -10.87 9.03
CA LYS A 45 13.62 -10.19 8.63
C LYS A 45 14.01 -10.67 7.24
N LEU A 46 14.03 -9.76 6.27
CA LEU A 46 14.29 -10.06 4.87
C LEU A 46 15.51 -9.32 4.34
N ILE A 47 16.05 -9.84 3.25
CA ILE A 47 17.05 -9.18 2.43
C ILE A 47 16.54 -9.05 1.01
N ALA A 48 16.87 -7.93 0.37
CA ALA A 48 16.67 -7.71 -1.06
C ALA A 48 18.00 -7.41 -1.74
N PHE A 49 18.15 -7.87 -2.97
CA PHE A 49 19.33 -7.58 -3.81
C PHE A 49 18.93 -7.66 -5.29
N ARG A 50 19.80 -7.19 -6.17
CA ARG A 50 19.65 -7.40 -7.61
C ARG A 50 20.55 -8.52 -8.09
N ASP A 51 19.99 -9.44 -8.86
CA ASP A 51 20.78 -10.46 -9.56
C ASP A 51 21.56 -9.86 -10.74
N ASN A 52 22.32 -10.69 -11.45
CA ASN A 52 23.12 -10.24 -12.59
C ASN A 52 22.31 -9.70 -13.77
N SER A 53 21.01 -10.00 -13.84
CA SER A 53 20.09 -9.43 -14.84
C SER A 53 19.49 -8.09 -14.39
N GLY A 54 19.78 -7.64 -13.17
CA GLY A 54 19.20 -6.46 -12.55
C GLY A 54 17.84 -6.70 -11.88
N LYS A 55 17.32 -7.93 -11.92
CA LYS A 55 16.03 -8.29 -11.31
C LYS A 55 16.15 -8.32 -9.79
N VAL A 56 15.12 -7.78 -9.12
CA VAL A 56 15.05 -7.81 -7.66
C VAL A 56 14.73 -9.23 -7.17
N VAL A 57 15.46 -9.66 -6.17
CA VAL A 57 15.29 -10.92 -5.46
C VAL A 57 15.11 -10.62 -3.97
N VAL A 58 14.16 -11.28 -3.34
CA VAL A 58 13.92 -11.17 -1.88
C VAL A 58 13.98 -12.55 -1.25
N LEU A 59 14.82 -12.67 -0.21
CA LEU A 59 14.99 -13.89 0.57
C LEU A 59 14.84 -13.60 2.06
N ASP A 60 14.55 -14.64 2.86
CA ASP A 60 14.67 -14.54 4.31
C ASP A 60 16.10 -14.12 4.68
N ALA A 61 16.28 -13.27 5.68
CA ALA A 61 17.60 -12.82 6.07
C ALA A 61 18.45 -13.92 6.70
N GLN A 62 17.80 -14.88 7.40
CA GLN A 62 18.46 -15.98 8.06
C GLN A 62 18.98 -17.02 7.04
N CYS A 63 20.24 -17.37 7.20
CA CYS A 63 20.87 -18.43 6.43
C CYS A 63 20.26 -19.79 6.84
N PRO A 64 19.74 -20.60 5.89
CA PRO A 64 19.13 -21.89 6.20
C PRO A 64 20.12 -22.92 6.75
N HIS A 65 21.43 -22.64 6.73
CA HIS A 65 22.45 -23.51 7.31
C HIS A 65 22.40 -23.47 8.85
N PHE A 66 22.72 -22.32 9.47
CA PHE A 66 22.73 -22.13 10.93
C PHE A 66 22.23 -20.76 11.38
N GLY A 67 21.31 -20.15 10.64
CA GLY A 67 20.57 -18.96 11.07
C GLY A 67 21.36 -17.62 11.03
N ALA A 68 22.59 -17.58 10.51
CA ALA A 68 23.30 -16.30 10.40
C ALA A 68 22.54 -15.31 9.52
N HIS A 69 22.50 -14.04 9.92
CA HIS A 69 21.83 -12.99 9.17
C HIS A 69 22.65 -12.60 7.94
N ARG A 70 22.20 -13.00 6.74
CA ARG A 70 22.93 -12.81 5.47
C ARG A 70 23.11 -11.35 5.04
N GLY A 71 22.29 -10.44 5.54
CA GLY A 71 22.41 -9.02 5.26
C GLY A 71 23.27 -8.24 6.25
N VAL A 72 23.81 -8.87 7.30
CA VAL A 72 24.73 -8.27 8.26
C VAL A 72 26.11 -8.92 8.07
N GLY A 73 27.04 -8.19 7.45
CA GLY A 73 28.35 -8.70 7.09
C GLY A 73 28.39 -9.62 5.85
N GLY A 74 27.26 -9.94 5.25
CA GLY A 74 27.19 -10.64 3.97
C GLY A 74 27.55 -9.74 2.80
N THR A 75 27.95 -10.34 1.70
CA THR A 75 28.43 -9.63 0.50
C THR A 75 27.79 -10.19 -0.77
N MET A 76 27.71 -9.37 -1.81
CA MET A 76 27.34 -9.83 -3.15
C MET A 76 28.61 -10.32 -3.87
N VAL A 77 28.54 -11.54 -4.43
CA VAL A 77 29.59 -12.16 -5.22
C VAL A 77 28.97 -12.86 -6.42
N ASP A 78 29.30 -12.44 -7.62
CA ASP A 78 28.81 -13.03 -8.88
C ASP A 78 27.29 -13.18 -8.97
N GLY A 79 26.56 -12.17 -8.46
CA GLY A 79 25.09 -12.16 -8.42
C GLY A 79 24.48 -13.01 -7.30
N CYS A 80 25.28 -13.65 -6.46
CA CYS A 80 24.87 -14.43 -5.30
C CYS A 80 25.09 -13.66 -4.01
N VAL A 81 24.27 -13.94 -2.99
CA VAL A 81 24.50 -13.50 -1.62
C VAL A 81 25.43 -14.48 -0.92
N ARG A 82 26.62 -14.00 -0.52
CA ARG A 82 27.58 -14.77 0.28
C ARG A 82 27.29 -14.55 1.76
N CYS A 83 26.98 -15.65 2.47
CA CYS A 83 26.73 -15.64 3.91
C CYS A 83 28.05 -15.31 4.68
N PRO A 84 28.03 -14.41 5.68
CA PRO A 84 29.23 -14.00 6.41
C PRO A 84 29.80 -15.08 7.31
N PHE A 85 28.97 -16.08 7.71
CA PHE A 85 29.39 -17.07 8.70
C PHE A 85 30.28 -18.16 8.08
N HIS A 86 29.78 -18.84 7.03
CA HIS A 86 30.50 -19.97 6.43
C HIS A 86 30.79 -19.79 4.92
N GLY A 87 30.64 -18.60 4.37
CA GLY A 87 30.91 -18.35 2.96
C GLY A 87 29.99 -19.10 1.98
N LEU A 88 28.78 -19.53 2.40
CA LEU A 88 27.83 -20.14 1.50
C LEU A 88 27.20 -19.11 0.57
N HIS A 89 27.15 -19.42 -0.74
CA HIS A 89 26.61 -18.54 -1.77
C HIS A 89 25.21 -18.97 -2.17
N PHE A 90 24.26 -18.04 -2.13
CA PHE A 90 22.86 -18.25 -2.50
C PHE A 90 22.53 -17.45 -3.76
N ASP A 91 22.00 -18.14 -4.77
CA ASP A 91 21.60 -17.56 -6.05
C ASP A 91 20.24 -16.83 -5.97
N ASN A 92 19.75 -16.36 -7.12
CA ASN A 92 18.45 -15.68 -7.27
C ASN A 92 17.25 -16.61 -7.06
N HIS A 93 17.44 -17.94 -7.06
CA HIS A 93 16.42 -18.94 -6.70
C HIS A 93 16.49 -19.33 -5.22
N GLY A 94 17.40 -18.70 -4.46
CA GLY A 94 17.66 -19.01 -3.06
C GLY A 94 18.33 -20.36 -2.83
N GLN A 95 18.89 -20.98 -3.90
CA GLN A 95 19.61 -22.22 -3.80
C GLN A 95 21.06 -21.94 -3.38
N CYS A 96 21.60 -22.71 -2.44
CA CYS A 96 23.02 -22.69 -2.15
C CYS A 96 23.79 -23.35 -3.30
N VAL A 97 24.63 -22.58 -4.00
CA VAL A 97 25.34 -23.02 -5.21
C VAL A 97 26.85 -23.21 -4.97
N LYS A 98 27.42 -22.62 -3.89
CA LYS A 98 28.84 -22.70 -3.57
C LYS A 98 29.04 -22.58 -2.06
N GLY A 99 30.09 -23.23 -1.56
CA GLY A 99 30.60 -23.07 -0.20
C GLY A 99 32.11 -23.35 -0.21
N ASP A 100 32.91 -22.46 0.39
CA ASP A 100 34.36 -22.52 0.31
C ASP A 100 34.96 -23.81 0.92
N PHE A 101 34.24 -24.45 1.86
CA PHE A 101 34.63 -25.69 2.50
C PHE A 101 33.95 -26.94 1.94
N VAL A 102 33.01 -26.79 1.00
CA VAL A 102 32.21 -27.89 0.46
C VAL A 102 32.83 -28.44 -0.80
N LYS A 103 33.35 -29.69 -0.74
CA LYS A 103 34.00 -30.36 -1.86
C LYS A 103 33.02 -30.93 -2.89
N ASP A 104 31.85 -31.36 -2.48
CA ASP A 104 30.85 -31.97 -3.36
C ASP A 104 29.55 -31.15 -3.33
N ALA A 105 29.21 -30.54 -4.46
CA ALA A 105 28.05 -29.67 -4.62
C ALA A 105 26.72 -30.38 -4.31
N LYS A 106 26.66 -31.73 -4.35
CA LYS A 106 25.39 -32.45 -3.97
C LYS A 106 24.98 -32.18 -2.54
N HIS A 107 25.93 -31.89 -1.63
CA HIS A 107 25.65 -31.55 -0.24
C HIS A 107 25.01 -30.17 -0.06
N LEU A 108 25.02 -29.33 -1.09
CA LEU A 108 24.38 -28.00 -1.06
C LEU A 108 22.90 -28.03 -1.48
N ARG A 109 22.43 -29.11 -2.11
CA ARG A 109 21.10 -29.17 -2.74
C ARG A 109 19.95 -28.96 -1.75
N HIS A 110 20.09 -29.39 -0.50
CA HIS A 110 19.10 -29.23 0.54
C HIS A 110 19.20 -27.90 1.29
N VAL A 111 20.28 -27.15 1.09
CA VAL A 111 20.49 -25.83 1.71
C VAL A 111 19.83 -24.78 0.82
N ARG A 112 18.58 -24.45 1.11
CA ARG A 112 17.76 -23.58 0.27
C ARG A 112 16.93 -22.63 1.11
N SER A 113 16.78 -21.39 0.63
CA SER A 113 15.87 -20.36 1.14
C SER A 113 14.97 -19.91 -0.01
N ALA A 114 13.73 -20.42 -0.05
CA ALA A 114 12.81 -20.09 -1.14
C ALA A 114 12.63 -18.57 -1.28
N PRO A 115 12.69 -18.01 -2.49
CA PRO A 115 12.47 -16.59 -2.71
C PRO A 115 11.01 -16.21 -2.46
N TRP A 116 10.79 -14.97 -2.08
CA TRP A 116 9.48 -14.35 -2.06
C TRP A 116 9.07 -13.95 -3.49
N THR A 117 7.78 -14.06 -3.80
CA THR A 117 7.28 -13.55 -5.09
C THR A 117 7.23 -12.03 -5.04
N VAL A 118 7.88 -11.40 -6.03
CA VAL A 118 8.04 -9.94 -6.10
C VAL A 118 7.72 -9.40 -7.49
N HIS A 119 7.20 -8.18 -7.53
CA HIS A 119 7.09 -7.35 -8.73
C HIS A 119 7.74 -6.00 -8.48
N GLU A 120 8.51 -5.52 -9.45
CA GLU A 120 9.05 -4.16 -9.46
C GLU A 120 8.27 -3.33 -10.48
N VAL A 121 7.46 -2.39 -9.98
CA VAL A 121 6.60 -1.52 -10.79
C VAL A 121 6.29 -0.24 -10.01
N ALA A 122 5.92 0.83 -10.69
CA ALA A 122 5.54 2.11 -10.06
C ALA A 122 6.60 2.64 -9.09
N ALA A 123 7.89 2.58 -9.46
CA ALA A 123 9.05 2.94 -8.62
C ALA A 123 9.09 2.22 -7.26
N SER A 124 8.43 1.08 -7.12
CA SER A 124 8.22 0.34 -5.88
C SER A 124 8.42 -1.15 -6.08
N ILE A 125 8.77 -1.85 -5.00
CA ILE A 125 8.92 -3.31 -4.96
C ILE A 125 7.74 -3.87 -4.17
N PHE A 126 6.90 -4.64 -4.83
CA PHE A 126 5.76 -5.33 -4.24
C PHE A 126 6.15 -6.76 -3.91
N ILE A 127 5.74 -7.22 -2.73
CA ILE A 127 5.98 -8.57 -2.22
C ILE A 127 4.62 -9.19 -1.92
N TRP A 128 4.43 -10.41 -2.38
CA TRP A 128 3.25 -11.20 -2.05
C TRP A 128 3.38 -11.77 -0.64
N HIS A 129 2.35 -11.55 0.19
CA HIS A 129 2.17 -12.20 1.48
C HIS A 129 0.90 -13.05 1.44
N GLY A 130 1.04 -14.35 1.67
CA GLY A 130 -0.06 -15.31 1.66
C GLY A 130 0.40 -16.68 2.13
N PRO A 131 -0.51 -17.68 2.18
CA PRO A 131 -0.20 -19.01 2.68
C PRO A 131 0.88 -19.72 1.85
N ASP A 132 0.91 -19.45 0.54
CA ASP A 132 2.00 -19.84 -0.34
C ASP A 132 2.66 -18.58 -0.91
N ARG A 133 3.84 -18.23 -0.40
CA ARG A 133 4.58 -17.04 -0.85
C ARG A 133 5.08 -17.12 -2.29
N SER A 134 5.04 -18.31 -2.92
CA SER A 134 5.42 -18.54 -4.31
C SER A 134 4.25 -18.48 -5.28
N ARG A 135 3.01 -18.52 -4.79
CA ARG A 135 1.79 -18.55 -5.59
C ARG A 135 0.76 -17.53 -5.13
N PRO A 136 0.84 -16.30 -5.65
CA PRO A 136 -0.22 -15.32 -5.43
C PRO A 136 -1.58 -15.85 -5.93
N ASP A 137 -2.62 -15.72 -5.11
CA ASP A 137 -4.00 -16.11 -5.49
C ASP A 137 -4.73 -14.96 -6.23
N ARG A 138 -4.09 -13.80 -6.34
CA ARG A 138 -4.60 -12.64 -7.07
C ARG A 138 -3.49 -11.85 -7.76
N PRO A 139 -3.75 -11.24 -8.92
CA PRO A 139 -2.76 -10.45 -9.64
C PRO A 139 -2.51 -9.11 -8.93
N LEU A 140 -1.30 -8.57 -9.10
CA LEU A 140 -1.01 -7.18 -8.82
C LEU A 140 -1.42 -6.34 -10.04
N ARG A 141 -2.42 -5.47 -9.91
CA ARG A 141 -3.01 -4.73 -11.04
C ARG A 141 -2.04 -3.79 -11.77
N PHE A 142 -1.05 -3.27 -11.07
CA PHE A 142 -0.09 -2.32 -11.67
C PHE A 142 0.85 -2.96 -12.68
N VAL A 143 0.89 -4.29 -12.77
CA VAL A 143 1.69 -5.01 -13.79
C VAL A 143 0.93 -5.23 -15.09
N GLU A 144 -0.34 -4.87 -15.16
CA GLU A 144 -1.13 -4.96 -16.39
C GLU A 144 -0.53 -4.05 -17.46
N PRO A 145 -0.34 -4.55 -18.69
CA PRO A 145 0.17 -3.75 -19.80
C PRO A 145 -0.67 -2.48 -20.00
N GLY A 146 0.00 -1.35 -20.16
CA GLY A 146 -0.68 -0.07 -20.43
C GLY A 146 -1.21 0.67 -19.22
N PHE A 147 -1.12 0.13 -17.99
CA PHE A 147 -1.64 0.81 -16.79
C PHE A 147 -1.07 2.24 -16.63
N PHE A 148 0.21 2.45 -16.96
CA PHE A 148 0.88 3.75 -16.89
C PHE A 148 1.01 4.46 -18.24
N ASP A 149 0.30 4.04 -19.29
CA ASP A 149 0.39 4.66 -20.61
C ASP A 149 -0.10 6.11 -20.57
N GLY A 150 0.74 7.00 -21.06
CA GLY A 150 0.47 8.44 -21.07
C GLY A 150 0.71 9.16 -19.74
N TRP A 151 1.07 8.44 -18.68
CA TRP A 151 1.43 9.03 -17.40
C TRP A 151 2.91 9.42 -17.33
N SER A 152 3.25 10.38 -16.47
CA SER A 152 4.65 10.64 -16.13
C SER A 152 5.28 9.43 -15.44
N PRO A 153 6.62 9.29 -15.47
CA PRO A 153 7.27 8.28 -14.65
C PRO A 153 6.86 8.41 -13.19
N PRO A 154 6.42 7.31 -12.53
CA PRO A 154 6.01 7.35 -11.13
C PRO A 154 7.15 7.80 -10.22
N VAL A 155 6.85 8.70 -9.29
CA VAL A 155 7.76 9.15 -8.22
C VAL A 155 7.21 8.76 -6.86
N THR A 156 8.08 8.41 -5.92
CA THR A 156 7.66 7.97 -4.59
C THR A 156 8.50 8.61 -3.48
N ASN A 157 7.92 8.80 -2.30
CA ASN A 157 8.62 9.26 -1.10
C ASN A 157 9.36 8.10 -0.41
N ALA A 158 10.19 8.43 0.60
CA ALA A 158 10.92 7.45 1.38
C ALA A 158 10.02 6.57 2.28
N GLY A 159 8.77 7.00 2.45
CA GLY A 159 7.86 6.39 3.40
C GLY A 159 8.01 6.95 4.81
N ARG A 160 6.94 6.79 5.59
CA ARG A 160 6.87 7.17 6.98
C ARG A 160 6.41 5.98 7.79
N ARG A 161 7.08 5.71 8.91
CA ARG A 161 6.63 4.70 9.87
C ARG A 161 5.51 5.28 10.72
N LEU A 162 4.44 4.53 10.86
CA LEU A 162 3.29 4.82 11.71
C LEU A 162 3.21 3.75 12.80
N ALA A 163 3.27 4.18 14.06
CA ALA A 163 3.19 3.30 15.20
C ALA A 163 2.45 4.00 16.35
N PRO A 164 1.51 3.34 17.04
CA PRO A 164 0.91 2.07 16.64
C PRO A 164 -0.19 2.30 15.60
N THR A 165 -0.32 1.44 14.61
CA THR A 165 -1.49 1.42 13.73
C THR A 165 -1.62 0.11 12.97
N ASN A 166 -2.85 -0.25 12.65
CA ASN A 166 -3.16 -1.40 11.80
C ASN A 166 -3.36 -0.94 10.35
N VAL A 167 -2.94 -1.77 9.39
CA VAL A 167 -3.05 -1.49 7.95
C VAL A 167 -4.47 -1.15 7.48
N PHE A 168 -5.48 -1.67 8.12
CA PHE A 168 -6.87 -1.45 7.75
C PHE A 168 -7.40 -0.05 8.13
N PHE A 169 -6.80 0.64 9.09
CA PHE A 169 -7.26 1.99 9.46
C PHE A 169 -7.01 3.02 8.35
N PRO A 170 -5.80 3.12 7.78
CA PRO A 170 -5.57 4.04 6.68
C PRO A 170 -6.41 3.72 5.44
N THR A 171 -6.62 2.45 5.11
CA THR A 171 -7.42 2.08 3.93
C THR A 171 -8.92 2.26 4.16
N GLU A 172 -9.43 2.04 5.38
CA GLU A 172 -10.81 2.37 5.75
C GLU A 172 -11.07 3.88 5.62
N ASN A 173 -10.08 4.69 6.00
CA ASN A 173 -10.19 6.15 5.93
C ASN A 173 -10.44 6.64 4.49
N ILE A 174 -9.88 5.98 3.47
CA ILE A 174 -10.08 6.35 2.06
C ILE A 174 -11.56 6.20 1.64
N ILE A 175 -12.30 5.30 2.28
CA ILE A 175 -13.73 5.07 2.01
C ILE A 175 -14.63 5.92 2.90
N ASP A 176 -14.10 6.51 3.96
CA ASP A 176 -14.82 7.40 4.87
C ASP A 176 -15.03 8.77 4.20
N ILE A 177 -16.27 9.06 3.80
CA ILE A 177 -16.58 10.29 3.07
C ILE A 177 -16.47 11.52 3.95
N GLN A 178 -16.84 11.43 5.23
CA GLN A 178 -16.89 12.59 6.11
C GLN A 178 -15.51 13.10 6.54
N HIS A 179 -14.50 12.22 6.59
CA HIS A 179 -13.15 12.65 6.94
C HIS A 179 -12.56 13.63 5.92
N PHE A 180 -12.93 13.54 4.63
CA PHE A 180 -12.46 14.48 3.62
C PHE A 180 -12.78 15.93 3.99
N TYR A 181 -13.97 16.18 4.53
CA TYR A 181 -14.31 17.51 5.00
C TYR A 181 -13.66 17.85 6.34
N ALA A 182 -13.75 16.95 7.31
CA ALA A 182 -13.34 17.20 8.68
C ALA A 182 -11.83 17.41 8.82
N ILE A 183 -11.02 16.64 8.09
CA ILE A 183 -9.56 16.64 8.21
C ILE A 183 -8.91 17.44 7.08
N HIS A 184 -9.33 17.20 5.83
CA HIS A 184 -8.66 17.76 4.65
C HIS A 184 -9.31 19.04 4.12
N GLN A 185 -10.48 19.43 4.67
CA GLN A 185 -11.27 20.57 4.17
C GLN A 185 -11.63 20.41 2.69
N TRP A 186 -11.93 19.19 2.28
CA TRP A 186 -12.41 18.85 0.96
C TRP A 186 -13.92 18.62 1.04
N LYS A 187 -14.68 19.49 0.41
CA LYS A 187 -16.13 19.36 0.39
C LYS A 187 -16.55 18.41 -0.73
N VAL A 188 -17.24 17.34 -0.38
CA VAL A 188 -17.93 16.49 -1.35
C VAL A 188 -19.20 17.19 -1.79
N ASN A 189 -19.31 17.49 -3.09
CA ASN A 189 -20.44 18.19 -3.68
C ASN A 189 -21.47 17.20 -4.23
N ARG A 190 -21.01 16.10 -4.81
CA ARG A 190 -21.82 15.06 -5.45
C ARG A 190 -21.07 13.73 -5.41
N ILE A 191 -21.81 12.64 -5.33
CA ILE A 191 -21.31 11.28 -5.46
C ILE A 191 -21.94 10.69 -6.71
N ASP A 192 -21.13 10.36 -7.72
CA ASP A 192 -21.61 9.77 -8.96
C ASP A 192 -21.69 8.25 -8.87
N ARG A 193 -20.78 7.65 -8.09
CA ARG A 193 -20.83 6.25 -7.73
C ARG A 193 -20.54 6.10 -6.23
N GLU A 194 -21.53 5.58 -5.50
CA GLU A 194 -21.42 5.28 -4.09
C GLU A 194 -20.27 4.26 -3.84
N PRO A 195 -19.56 4.36 -2.72
CA PRO A 195 -18.51 3.41 -2.39
C PRO A 195 -19.06 1.98 -2.30
N ALA A 196 -18.59 1.11 -3.20
CA ALA A 196 -18.97 -0.29 -3.27
C ALA A 196 -17.89 -1.12 -3.97
N GLU A 197 -18.00 -2.45 -3.89
CA GLU A 197 -17.19 -3.33 -4.71
C GLU A 197 -17.56 -3.17 -6.19
N ASP A 198 -16.57 -2.89 -7.03
CA ASP A 198 -16.73 -2.77 -8.47
C ASP A 198 -16.50 -4.11 -9.20
N ALA A 199 -16.74 -4.11 -10.52
CA ALA A 199 -16.56 -5.30 -11.37
C ALA A 199 -15.12 -5.85 -11.37
N THR A 200 -14.18 -5.07 -10.90
CA THR A 200 -12.78 -5.45 -10.79
C THR A 200 -12.42 -6.05 -9.43
N GLY A 201 -13.37 -6.09 -8.49
CA GLY A 201 -13.18 -6.55 -7.12
C GLY A 201 -12.52 -5.51 -6.19
N ALA A 202 -12.29 -4.28 -6.66
CA ALA A 202 -11.87 -3.19 -5.80
C ALA A 202 -13.05 -2.57 -5.07
N PHE A 203 -12.82 -1.99 -3.90
CA PHE A 203 -13.84 -1.16 -3.24
C PHE A 203 -13.62 0.30 -3.64
N SER A 204 -14.51 0.87 -4.43
CA SER A 204 -14.25 2.12 -5.15
C SER A 204 -15.46 3.06 -5.16
N ALA A 205 -15.19 4.36 -5.33
CA ALA A 205 -16.20 5.42 -5.46
C ALA A 205 -15.76 6.48 -6.46
N ILE A 206 -16.73 7.22 -7.01
CA ILE A 206 -16.50 8.41 -7.83
C ILE A 206 -17.24 9.58 -7.20
N MET A 207 -16.53 10.64 -6.91
CA MET A 207 -17.05 11.82 -6.23
C MET A 207 -16.63 13.09 -6.95
N HIS A 208 -17.43 14.15 -6.79
CA HIS A 208 -17.04 15.50 -7.14
C HIS A 208 -16.76 16.32 -5.89
N MET A 209 -15.60 16.93 -5.84
CA MET A 209 -15.09 17.60 -4.65
C MET A 209 -14.59 19.01 -4.94
N THR A 210 -14.60 19.85 -3.91
CA THR A 210 -13.97 21.18 -3.94
C THR A 210 -13.00 21.30 -2.77
N TRP A 211 -11.77 21.68 -3.06
CA TRP A 211 -10.77 21.91 -2.02
C TRP A 211 -10.91 23.30 -1.39
N ILE A 212 -11.62 23.39 -0.28
CA ILE A 212 -11.86 24.65 0.43
C ILE A 212 -10.57 25.16 1.09
N GLY A 213 -9.82 24.27 1.74
CA GLY A 213 -8.60 24.59 2.49
C GLY A 213 -7.45 25.10 1.65
N GLY A 214 -7.36 24.68 0.40
CA GLY A 214 -6.26 25.06 -0.50
C GLY A 214 -6.12 26.56 -0.70
N ALA A 215 -7.22 27.28 -0.85
CA ALA A 215 -7.22 28.73 -1.03
C ALA A 215 -6.78 29.51 0.23
N GLN A 216 -6.80 28.89 1.40
CA GLN A 216 -6.45 29.48 2.70
C GLN A 216 -5.07 29.01 3.18
N SER A 217 -4.39 28.17 2.43
CA SER A 217 -3.07 27.61 2.81
C SER A 217 -2.06 28.73 3.11
N PRO A 218 -1.26 28.63 4.19
CA PRO A 218 -0.14 29.55 4.43
C PRO A 218 0.95 29.40 3.37
N ASN A 219 1.07 28.26 2.71
CA ASN A 219 2.01 28.04 1.62
C ASN A 219 1.55 28.78 0.35
N PRO A 220 2.34 29.71 -0.21
CA PRO A 220 1.93 30.53 -1.36
C PRO A 220 1.69 29.70 -2.63
N VAL A 221 2.43 28.62 -2.85
CA VAL A 221 2.25 27.71 -3.98
C VAL A 221 0.94 26.95 -3.84
N ILE A 222 0.69 26.34 -2.69
CA ILE A 222 -0.56 25.62 -2.39
C ILE A 222 -1.74 26.58 -2.47
N ARG A 223 -1.61 27.79 -1.92
CA ARG A 223 -2.67 28.80 -1.99
C ARG A 223 -2.99 29.23 -3.42
N LYS A 224 -1.98 29.40 -4.28
CA LYS A 224 -2.18 29.70 -5.69
C LYS A 224 -2.86 28.56 -6.43
N LEU A 225 -2.43 27.33 -6.19
CA LEU A 225 -3.07 26.13 -6.72
C LEU A 225 -4.51 25.99 -6.21
N GLY A 226 -4.75 26.12 -4.90
CA GLY A 226 -6.09 26.06 -4.33
C GLY A 226 -7.04 27.14 -4.82
N ARG A 227 -6.54 28.33 -5.16
CA ARG A 227 -7.33 29.37 -5.84
C ARG A 227 -7.64 29.04 -7.29
N ALA A 228 -6.71 28.42 -8.01
CA ALA A 228 -6.92 27.96 -9.38
C ALA A 228 -7.92 26.77 -9.42
N TYR A 229 -7.91 25.94 -8.39
CA TYR A 229 -8.76 24.74 -8.27
C TYR A 229 -9.95 24.91 -7.31
N LYS A 230 -10.51 26.12 -7.24
CA LYS A 230 -11.80 26.36 -6.58
C LYS A 230 -13.00 25.68 -7.27
N SER A 231 -12.79 25.22 -8.50
CA SER A 231 -13.79 24.50 -9.25
C SER A 231 -13.96 23.07 -8.74
N ASP A 232 -15.13 22.54 -8.94
CA ASP A 232 -15.49 21.14 -8.78
C ASP A 232 -14.55 20.25 -9.61
N PHE A 233 -13.99 19.20 -9.00
CA PHE A 233 -13.15 18.23 -9.70
C PHE A 233 -13.62 16.81 -9.41
N GLU A 234 -13.48 15.93 -10.39
CA GLU A 234 -13.79 14.51 -10.24
C GLU A 234 -12.67 13.82 -9.46
N PHE A 235 -13.05 13.01 -8.49
CA PHE A 235 -12.14 12.28 -7.63
C PHE A 235 -12.58 10.82 -7.52
N ASP A 236 -11.81 9.95 -8.16
CA ASP A 236 -11.97 8.51 -8.05
C ASP A 236 -11.09 7.98 -6.95
N ILE A 237 -11.66 7.14 -6.13
CA ILE A 237 -10.93 6.37 -5.12
C ILE A 237 -11.17 4.88 -5.31
N ALA A 238 -10.15 4.08 -5.05
CA ALA A 238 -10.27 2.63 -5.07
C ALA A 238 -9.32 2.01 -4.04
N VAL A 239 -9.82 1.17 -3.18
CA VAL A 239 -9.02 0.27 -2.33
C VAL A 239 -8.91 -1.05 -3.07
N LEU A 240 -7.68 -1.41 -3.45
CA LEU A 240 -7.38 -2.62 -4.23
C LEU A 240 -7.12 -3.82 -3.34
N GLY A 241 -6.74 -3.55 -2.09
CA GLY A 241 -6.44 -4.51 -1.05
C GLY A 241 -6.06 -3.77 0.24
N PRO A 242 -5.83 -4.48 1.35
CA PRO A 242 -5.58 -3.87 2.66
C PRO A 242 -4.32 -2.99 2.70
N GLY A 243 -3.38 -3.20 1.78
CA GLY A 243 -2.14 -2.42 1.71
C GLY A 243 -2.07 -1.44 0.54
N ILE A 244 -3.08 -1.36 -0.32
CA ILE A 244 -3.02 -0.61 -1.58
C ILE A 244 -4.31 0.15 -1.82
N ALA A 245 -4.19 1.47 -1.90
CA ALA A 245 -5.27 2.32 -2.38
C ALA A 245 -4.82 3.21 -3.53
N LEU A 246 -5.75 3.60 -4.36
CA LEU A 246 -5.57 4.46 -5.51
C LEU A 246 -6.48 5.67 -5.38
N SER A 247 -5.98 6.85 -5.68
CA SER A 247 -6.80 8.02 -5.94
C SER A 247 -6.45 8.64 -7.29
N LEU A 248 -7.46 9.09 -8.01
CA LEU A 248 -7.33 9.74 -9.30
C LEU A 248 -8.15 11.02 -9.27
N ALA A 249 -7.48 12.17 -9.29
CA ALA A 249 -8.12 13.47 -9.40
C ALA A 249 -8.04 13.95 -10.86
N ARG A 250 -9.19 14.36 -11.43
CA ARG A 250 -9.30 14.98 -12.75
C ARG A 250 -9.70 16.43 -12.60
N LEU A 251 -8.84 17.33 -13.04
CA LEU A 251 -8.96 18.77 -12.85
C LEU A 251 -9.01 19.50 -14.19
N GLY A 252 -9.83 20.55 -14.23
CA GLY A 252 -9.98 21.46 -15.38
C GLY A 252 -11.39 21.49 -15.97
N PRO A 253 -11.71 22.48 -16.84
CA PRO A 253 -13.04 22.69 -17.36
C PRO A 253 -13.60 21.49 -18.14
N ASP A 254 -12.72 20.67 -18.73
CA ASP A 254 -13.09 19.46 -19.47
C ASP A 254 -12.66 18.19 -18.73
N GLN A 255 -12.38 18.29 -17.43
CA GLN A 255 -11.98 17.19 -16.51
C GLN A 255 -10.86 16.26 -17.06
N GLY A 256 -9.97 16.76 -17.88
CA GLY A 256 -8.88 16.02 -18.51
C GLY A 256 -7.62 16.84 -18.79
N ASN A 257 -7.58 18.11 -18.36
CA ASN A 257 -6.39 18.95 -18.57
C ASN A 257 -5.24 18.60 -17.63
N LEU A 258 -5.55 18.06 -16.44
CA LEU A 258 -4.59 17.56 -15.48
C LEU A 258 -5.23 16.39 -14.74
N GLU A 259 -4.62 15.22 -14.89
CA GLU A 259 -4.96 14.04 -14.09
C GLU A 259 -3.81 13.76 -13.11
N ILE A 260 -4.15 13.51 -11.86
CA ILE A 260 -3.20 13.22 -10.78
C ILE A 260 -3.56 11.87 -10.21
N MET A 261 -2.67 10.90 -10.34
CA MET A 261 -2.79 9.58 -9.75
C MET A 261 -1.88 9.49 -8.53
N ASN A 262 -2.46 9.11 -7.38
CA ASN A 262 -1.69 8.70 -6.21
C ASN A 262 -1.98 7.24 -5.90
N ILE A 263 -0.92 6.46 -5.69
CA ILE A 263 -1.00 5.11 -5.15
C ILE A 263 -0.51 5.18 -3.71
N ILE A 264 -1.38 4.87 -2.78
CA ILE A 264 -1.10 4.88 -1.35
C ILE A 264 -0.76 3.45 -0.95
N LEU A 265 0.45 3.27 -0.45
CA LEU A 265 1.03 1.98 -0.10
C LEU A 265 1.19 1.90 1.41
N ILE A 266 0.45 1.02 2.04
CA ILE A 266 0.48 0.79 3.48
C ILE A 266 0.99 -0.63 3.69
N THR A 267 2.13 -0.76 4.36
CA THR A 267 2.80 -2.05 4.55
C THR A 267 3.04 -2.31 6.03
N PRO A 268 2.51 -3.39 6.60
CA PRO A 268 2.86 -3.80 7.95
C PRO A 268 4.35 -4.12 8.06
N VAL A 269 5.03 -3.52 9.03
CA VAL A 269 6.43 -3.82 9.37
C VAL A 269 6.47 -4.96 10.38
N ASN A 270 5.67 -4.82 11.42
CA ASN A 270 5.44 -5.83 12.46
C ASN A 270 3.97 -5.74 12.93
N ALA A 271 3.66 -6.33 14.08
CA ALA A 271 2.31 -6.37 14.64
C ALA A 271 1.64 -5.01 14.82
N ASP A 272 2.43 -4.03 15.24
CA ASP A 272 1.94 -2.75 15.75
C ASP A 272 2.28 -1.59 14.84
N ASP A 273 3.17 -1.80 13.86
CA ASP A 273 3.71 -0.72 13.02
C ASP A 273 3.42 -0.97 11.55
N CYS A 274 2.98 0.06 10.86
CA CYS A 274 2.91 0.14 9.41
C CYS A 274 3.87 1.19 8.86
N GLN A 275 4.29 1.00 7.62
CA GLN A 275 4.92 2.03 6.81
C GLN A 275 3.90 2.52 5.77
N ILE A 276 3.75 3.84 5.65
CA ILE A 276 2.96 4.45 4.58
C ILE A 276 3.88 5.14 3.58
N ARG A 277 3.64 4.90 2.30
CA ARG A 277 4.29 5.58 1.17
C ARG A 277 3.26 6.02 0.16
N VAL A 278 3.60 7.06 -0.58
CA VAL A 278 2.80 7.54 -1.70
C VAL A 278 3.64 7.44 -2.96
N VAL A 279 3.01 6.98 -4.03
CA VAL A 279 3.54 7.06 -5.39
C VAL A 279 2.65 8.05 -6.13
N ALA A 280 3.24 9.04 -6.80
CA ALA A 280 2.51 10.01 -7.59
C ALA A 280 2.90 9.91 -9.07
N SER A 281 1.93 10.05 -9.94
CA SER A 281 2.10 10.17 -11.39
C SER A 281 1.08 11.15 -11.94
N ILE A 282 1.44 11.86 -12.99
CA ILE A 282 0.62 12.91 -13.58
C ILE A 282 0.46 12.68 -15.08
N LYS A 283 -0.73 13.01 -15.57
CA LYS A 283 -1.01 13.07 -17.00
C LYS A 283 -1.53 14.46 -17.36
N LEU A 284 -0.90 15.10 -18.35
CA LEU A 284 -1.26 16.41 -18.85
C LEU A 284 -1.95 16.25 -20.22
N GLY A 285 -3.25 16.57 -20.29
CA GLY A 285 -4.07 16.35 -21.49
C GLY A 285 -3.53 17.03 -22.75
N ASN A 286 -3.27 18.33 -22.71
CA ASN A 286 -2.82 19.09 -23.88
C ASN A 286 -1.33 19.46 -23.89
N PHE A 287 -0.52 18.91 -22.96
CA PHE A 287 0.88 19.28 -22.77
C PHE A 287 1.88 18.37 -23.50
N ASN A 288 1.42 17.45 -24.35
CA ASN A 288 2.29 16.63 -25.22
C ASN A 288 2.94 17.43 -26.35
N GLY A 289 3.09 18.74 -26.17
CA GLY A 289 3.71 19.63 -27.10
C GLY A 289 5.21 19.34 -27.30
N TRP A 290 5.72 19.71 -28.44
CA TRP A 290 7.14 19.62 -28.80
C TRP A 290 8.09 20.17 -27.71
N ARG A 291 7.64 21.16 -26.91
CA ARG A 291 8.40 21.76 -25.78
C ARG A 291 8.65 20.78 -24.65
N ALA A 292 7.66 19.97 -24.26
CA ALA A 292 7.83 18.94 -23.23
C ALA A 292 8.78 17.83 -23.70
N ARG A 293 8.66 17.42 -24.98
CA ARG A 293 9.60 16.45 -25.59
C ARG A 293 11.02 17.01 -25.67
N LEU A 294 11.17 18.28 -26.01
CA LEU A 294 12.48 18.96 -26.11
C LEU A 294 13.11 19.10 -24.72
N SER A 295 12.34 19.50 -23.68
CA SER A 295 12.85 19.61 -22.32
C SER A 295 13.33 18.25 -21.80
N ARG A 296 12.56 17.18 -22.03
CA ARG A 296 12.96 15.84 -21.63
C ARG A 296 14.22 15.34 -22.35
N LYS A 297 14.36 15.70 -23.64
CA LYS A 297 15.57 15.39 -24.43
C LYS A 297 16.81 16.17 -23.97
N LEU A 298 16.65 17.44 -23.59
CA LEU A 298 17.77 18.32 -23.22
C LEU A 298 18.11 18.26 -21.73
N LEU A 299 17.11 18.14 -20.86
CA LEU A 299 17.27 18.24 -19.40
C LEU A 299 17.08 16.89 -18.68
N GLY A 300 16.64 15.84 -19.39
CA GLY A 300 16.36 14.54 -18.80
C GLY A 300 15.04 14.47 -18.03
N PHE A 301 14.27 15.57 -17.93
CA PHE A 301 12.97 15.61 -17.25
C PHE A 301 12.00 16.57 -17.96
N GLY A 302 10.68 16.32 -17.81
CA GLY A 302 9.60 17.15 -18.30
C GLY A 302 8.91 17.94 -17.18
N PRO A 303 7.99 18.87 -17.54
CA PRO A 303 7.20 19.61 -16.55
C PRO A 303 6.34 18.69 -15.68
N GLU A 304 5.87 17.57 -16.21
CA GLU A 304 5.12 16.55 -15.48
C GLU A 304 5.95 15.88 -14.39
N ASP A 305 7.26 15.69 -14.58
CA ASP A 305 8.14 15.11 -13.56
C ASP A 305 8.31 16.07 -12.36
N VAL A 306 8.35 17.37 -12.60
CA VAL A 306 8.38 18.40 -11.56
C VAL A 306 7.05 18.46 -10.82
N LEU A 307 5.94 18.45 -11.57
CA LEU A 307 4.60 18.48 -11.00
C LEU A 307 4.32 17.23 -10.16
N SER A 308 4.72 16.03 -10.62
CA SER A 308 4.58 14.80 -9.85
C SER A 308 5.25 14.89 -8.48
N ARG A 309 6.45 15.50 -8.42
CA ARG A 309 7.16 15.71 -7.14
C ARG A 309 6.44 16.73 -6.23
N ILE A 310 5.87 17.78 -6.81
CA ILE A 310 5.09 18.78 -6.07
C ILE A 310 3.83 18.13 -5.49
N PHE A 311 3.08 17.39 -6.31
CA PHE A 311 1.87 16.71 -5.84
C PHE A 311 2.18 15.57 -4.87
N LEU A 312 3.28 14.85 -5.04
CA LEU A 312 3.76 13.87 -4.06
C LEU A 312 4.01 14.53 -2.70
N ALA A 313 4.63 15.71 -2.68
CA ALA A 313 4.88 16.45 -1.43
C ALA A 313 3.58 16.92 -0.79
N ILE A 314 2.60 17.39 -1.58
CA ILE A 314 1.28 17.79 -1.10
C ILE A 314 0.55 16.57 -0.51
N ALA A 315 0.43 15.47 -1.26
CA ALA A 315 -0.24 14.25 -0.81
C ALA A 315 0.42 13.67 0.45
N THR A 316 1.76 13.66 0.53
CA THR A 316 2.47 13.18 1.72
C THR A 316 2.15 14.01 2.95
N LYS A 317 1.99 15.33 2.79
CA LYS A 317 1.65 16.24 3.90
C LYS A 317 0.19 16.14 4.29
N ASP A 318 -0.69 15.82 3.37
CA ASP A 318 -2.12 15.70 3.61
C ASP A 318 -2.41 14.58 4.63
N PHE A 319 -1.61 13.52 4.65
CA PHE A 319 -1.69 12.45 5.64
C PHE A 319 -1.24 12.83 7.06
N ASP A 320 -0.71 14.02 7.30
CA ASP A 320 -0.28 14.44 8.66
C ASP A 320 -1.49 14.55 9.61
N GLY A 321 -2.64 14.99 9.13
CA GLY A 321 -3.88 15.06 9.90
C GLY A 321 -4.45 13.68 10.27
N ASP A 322 -4.40 12.76 9.32
CA ASP A 322 -4.90 11.40 9.50
C ASP A 322 -4.05 10.58 10.45
N GLN A 323 -2.73 10.77 10.42
CA GLN A 323 -1.79 9.99 11.21
C GLN A 323 -2.14 10.01 12.71
N MET A 324 -2.49 11.17 13.25
CA MET A 324 -2.87 11.30 14.66
C MET A 324 -4.11 10.45 14.98
N ILE A 325 -5.07 10.40 14.05
CA ILE A 325 -6.28 9.58 14.21
C ILE A 325 -5.93 8.10 14.17
N TRP A 326 -5.19 7.64 13.15
CA TRP A 326 -4.85 6.24 12.98
C TRP A 326 -4.05 5.67 14.15
N GLN A 327 -3.13 6.44 14.72
CA GLN A 327 -2.29 6.02 15.84
C GLN A 327 -3.03 5.95 17.19
N ASN A 328 -4.17 6.64 17.31
CA ASN A 328 -4.95 6.69 18.55
C ASN A 328 -6.34 6.04 18.41
N ARG A 329 -6.64 5.46 17.25
CA ARG A 329 -7.92 4.82 16.97
C ARG A 329 -7.92 3.36 17.44
N GLN A 330 -9.05 2.92 18.01
CA GLN A 330 -9.32 1.54 18.37
C GLN A 330 -10.34 0.93 17.42
N PHE A 331 -10.19 -0.37 17.14
CA PHE A 331 -11.22 -1.09 16.41
C PHE A 331 -12.42 -1.36 17.32
N LEU A 332 -13.60 -0.92 16.87
CA LEU A 332 -14.85 -1.21 17.56
C LEU A 332 -15.60 -2.32 16.81
N SER A 333 -15.88 -3.43 17.49
CA SER A 333 -16.67 -4.54 16.93
C SER A 333 -18.14 -4.16 16.69
N ASN A 334 -18.66 -3.17 17.42
CA ASN A 334 -20.02 -2.68 17.26
C ASN A 334 -20.03 -1.14 17.14
N PRO A 335 -19.52 -0.58 16.03
CA PRO A 335 -19.53 0.85 15.80
C PRO A 335 -20.96 1.36 15.66
N LYS A 336 -21.14 2.67 15.78
CA LYS A 336 -22.43 3.37 15.63
C LYS A 336 -22.36 4.32 14.42
N PRO A 337 -22.40 3.79 13.19
CA PRO A 337 -22.35 4.63 12.00
C PRO A 337 -23.55 5.55 11.92
N LEU A 338 -23.32 6.76 11.42
CA LEU A 338 -24.36 7.72 11.06
C LEU A 338 -24.75 7.52 9.58
N PRO A 339 -25.91 8.02 9.14
CA PRO A 339 -26.39 7.83 7.77
C PRO A 339 -25.41 8.29 6.69
N ASP A 340 -24.63 9.34 6.95
CA ASP A 340 -23.74 9.98 5.98
C ASP A 340 -22.27 9.56 6.10
N ASP A 341 -21.94 8.60 6.99
CA ASP A 341 -20.54 8.12 7.16
C ASP A 341 -20.02 7.30 5.97
N GLY A 342 -20.92 6.92 5.06
CA GLY A 342 -20.60 6.01 3.96
C GLY A 342 -20.64 4.53 4.39
N PRO A 343 -20.28 3.60 3.49
CA PRO A 343 -20.49 2.17 3.69
C PRO A 343 -19.35 1.48 4.46
N ILE A 344 -18.90 2.05 5.57
CA ILE A 344 -17.78 1.51 6.38
C ILE A 344 -17.99 0.04 6.77
N ILE A 345 -19.23 -0.34 7.13
CA ILE A 345 -19.55 -1.72 7.49
C ILE A 345 -19.40 -2.66 6.29
N SER A 346 -19.84 -2.25 5.11
CA SER A 346 -19.71 -3.04 3.88
C SER A 346 -18.24 -3.17 3.48
N TYR A 347 -17.46 -2.10 3.64
CA TYR A 347 -16.04 -2.12 3.42
C TYR A 347 -15.31 -3.11 4.36
N ARG A 348 -15.61 -3.10 5.65
CA ARG A 348 -15.02 -4.03 6.63
C ARG A 348 -15.30 -5.48 6.26
N ARG A 349 -16.55 -5.81 5.82
CA ARG A 349 -16.90 -7.14 5.32
C ARG A 349 -16.14 -7.50 4.05
N TRP A 350 -15.98 -6.53 3.16
CA TRP A 350 -15.17 -6.73 1.95
C TRP A 350 -13.70 -7.05 2.31
N CYS A 351 -13.13 -6.45 3.36
CA CYS A 351 -11.78 -6.71 3.83
C CYS A 351 -11.57 -8.16 4.34
N GLU A 352 -12.62 -8.85 4.81
CA GLU A 352 -12.52 -10.22 5.35
C GLU A 352 -11.96 -11.22 4.33
N ARG A 353 -12.07 -10.95 3.02
CA ARG A 353 -11.50 -11.78 1.95
C ARG A 353 -9.96 -11.86 1.95
N PHE A 354 -9.32 -10.91 2.60
CA PHE A 354 -7.86 -10.84 2.71
C PHE A 354 -7.33 -11.45 4.01
N TRP A 355 -8.20 -11.99 4.85
CA TRP A 355 -7.81 -12.55 6.13
C TRP A 355 -7.26 -13.97 5.95
N PRO A 356 -6.28 -14.38 6.78
CA PRO A 356 -5.84 -15.77 6.81
C PRO A 356 -7.02 -16.72 7.07
N PRO A 357 -7.09 -17.87 6.41
CA PRO A 357 -8.21 -18.82 6.56
C PRO A 357 -8.43 -19.31 8.00
N ASP A 358 -7.36 -19.44 8.78
CA ASP A 358 -7.37 -19.80 10.19
C ASP A 358 -7.86 -18.67 11.11
N TYR A 359 -7.84 -17.43 10.61
CA TYR A 359 -8.39 -16.26 11.29
C TYR A 359 -9.90 -16.12 11.07
N LEU A 360 -10.44 -16.68 10.00
CA LEU A 360 -11.88 -16.71 9.75
C LEU A 360 -12.56 -17.59 10.82
N PRO A 361 -13.73 -17.21 11.34
CA PRO A 361 -14.40 -17.96 12.39
C PRO A 361 -14.79 -19.36 11.95
N ASP A 362 -14.56 -20.32 12.80
CA ASP A 362 -15.51 -21.42 12.92
C ASP A 362 -16.85 -20.83 13.32
N THR A 363 -17.91 -21.14 12.58
CA THR A 363 -19.28 -20.66 12.84
C THR A 363 -19.78 -20.93 14.26
N ALA A 364 -19.11 -21.83 15.01
CA ALA A 364 -19.34 -22.15 16.40
C ALA A 364 -18.64 -21.21 17.42
N ARG A 365 -17.74 -20.31 17.00
CA ARG A 365 -17.05 -19.35 17.89
C ARG A 365 -17.65 -17.93 17.87
N ASP A 366 -18.75 -17.72 17.14
CA ASP A 366 -19.36 -16.40 16.93
C ASP A 366 -20.24 -15.91 18.10
N GLU A 367 -20.37 -16.68 19.18
CA GLU A 367 -21.07 -16.22 20.39
C GLU A 367 -20.08 -15.52 21.33
N LEU A 368 -19.79 -14.25 21.06
CA LEU A 368 -19.26 -13.38 22.11
C LEU A 368 -20.37 -13.20 23.16
N PRO A 369 -20.06 -13.33 24.46
CA PRO A 369 -21.04 -13.14 25.51
C PRO A 369 -21.68 -11.75 25.37
N GLU A 370 -23.01 -11.67 25.50
CA GLU A 370 -23.71 -10.40 25.56
C GLU A 370 -23.08 -9.52 26.66
N PRO A 371 -22.80 -8.23 26.39
CA PRO A 371 -22.39 -7.35 27.45
C PRO A 371 -23.50 -7.33 28.49
N GLN A 372 -23.19 -7.77 29.70
CA GLN A 372 -24.09 -7.63 30.84
C GLN A 372 -24.34 -6.12 31.01
N LEU A 373 -25.53 -5.69 30.65
CA LEU A 373 -26.02 -4.40 31.05
C LEU A 373 -26.12 -4.43 32.57
N GLU A 374 -25.16 -3.82 33.24
CA GLU A 374 -25.35 -3.46 34.65
C GLU A 374 -26.60 -2.59 34.71
N THR A 375 -27.68 -3.17 35.18
CA THR A 375 -28.87 -2.43 35.59
C THR A 375 -28.44 -1.57 36.77
N ALA A 376 -28.20 -0.28 36.48
CA ALA A 376 -28.16 0.73 37.54
C ALA A 376 -29.54 0.69 38.21
N ALA A 377 -29.63 0.04 39.37
CA ALA A 377 -30.74 0.10 40.24
C ALA A 377 -30.70 1.43 41.02
N SER A 378 -31.77 2.19 40.83
CA SER A 378 -32.36 3.28 41.64
C SER A 378 -31.40 4.23 42.37
#